data_ce17920130757fdd80b313880f8b5bd7
#
_entry.id   ce17920130757fdd80b313880f8b5bd7
#
_cell.length_a   1.000
_cell.length_b   1.000
_cell.length_c   1.000
_cell.angle_alpha   90.00
_cell.angle_beta   90.00
_cell.angle_gamma   90.00
#
_symmetry.space_group_name_H-M   'P 1'
#
loop_
_entity.id
_entity.type
_entity.pdbx_description
1 polymer ?
#
loop_
_entity_poly.entity_id
_entity_poly.type
_entity_poly.pdbx_seq_one_letter_code
_entity_poly.pdbx_strand_id
1 'polypeptide(L)'
;MKTMTREIDAYLRLRRGMGFKLEVDETHLKRFAAFLAERKADYITTELALEFACANERVGTVGRIGRLVSIRGLARHLHAIEPKHEIPPTGLIRCGKTRAKPRLCSKPELSRLLATALDVDATETRGLRPWTLQTLFGLLAVTGMRVGKAIALRRSDVNWEDGVLTIRGGKFGKSRMVPVHGTTLKVLRDYARRRDRHLREG
;
A
#
# COMPACT_ATOMS: atom_id res chain seq x y z
N MET A 1 19.14 9.48 22.73
CA MET A 1 17.70 9.26 22.40
C MET A 1 17.07 10.36 21.56
N LYS A 2 17.18 11.65 21.93
CA LYS A 2 16.65 12.77 21.12
C LYS A 2 17.34 12.94 19.75
N THR A 3 18.58 12.48 19.59
CA THR A 3 19.39 12.70 18.37
C THR A 3 18.89 11.84 17.19
N MET A 4 18.84 10.51 17.34
CA MET A 4 18.43 9.59 16.25
C MET A 4 17.02 9.88 15.73
N THR A 5 16.05 10.15 16.62
CA THR A 5 14.69 10.52 16.20
C THR A 5 14.68 11.80 15.37
N ARG A 6 15.46 12.83 15.76
CA ARG A 6 15.60 14.07 15.00
C ARG A 6 16.24 13.86 13.63
N GLU A 7 17.22 12.99 13.55
CA GLU A 7 17.89 12.62 12.29
C GLU A 7 16.95 11.90 11.35
N ILE A 8 16.14 10.96 11.87
CA ILE A 8 15.10 10.28 11.09
C ILE A 8 14.07 11.30 10.58
N ASP A 9 13.58 12.21 11.43
CA ASP A 9 12.61 13.20 11.02
C ASP A 9 13.18 14.17 9.96
N ALA A 10 14.45 14.55 10.09
CA ALA A 10 15.15 15.36 9.09
C ALA A 10 15.28 14.62 7.75
N TYR A 11 15.71 13.36 7.78
CA TYR A 11 15.78 12.49 6.61
C TYR A 11 14.44 12.33 5.91
N LEU A 12 13.37 12.04 6.68
CA LEU A 12 12.02 11.88 6.12
C LEU A 12 11.50 13.16 5.49
N ARG A 13 11.72 14.33 6.14
CA ARG A 13 11.36 15.64 5.57
C ARG A 13 12.08 15.91 4.27
N LEU A 14 13.40 15.69 4.21
CA LEU A 14 14.18 15.85 3.00
C LEU A 14 13.65 14.99 1.87
N ARG A 15 13.44 13.70 2.12
CA ARG A 15 12.97 12.74 1.11
C ARG A 15 11.54 13.03 0.65
N ARG A 16 10.68 13.49 1.56
CA ARG A 16 9.31 13.90 1.22
C ARG A 16 9.30 15.18 0.38
N GLY A 17 10.19 16.12 0.65
CA GLY A 17 10.39 17.30 -0.20
C GLY A 17 10.79 16.93 -1.65
N MET A 18 11.44 15.77 -1.84
CA MET A 18 11.77 15.22 -3.16
C MET A 18 10.62 14.40 -3.77
N GLY A 19 9.43 14.34 -3.16
CA GLY A 19 8.24 13.65 -3.66
C GLY A 19 8.07 12.18 -3.23
N PHE A 20 8.91 11.66 -2.33
CA PHE A 20 8.76 10.30 -1.80
C PHE A 20 7.75 10.27 -0.66
N LYS A 21 6.82 9.30 -0.64
CA LYS A 21 5.82 9.17 0.44
C LYS A 21 6.40 8.63 1.74
N LEU A 22 7.19 7.56 1.67
CA LEU A 22 7.92 6.90 2.76
C LEU A 22 7.05 6.51 3.98
N GLU A 23 5.79 6.13 3.78
CA GLU A 23 4.87 5.76 4.88
C GLU A 23 5.33 4.50 5.63
N VAL A 24 5.74 3.48 4.87
CA VAL A 24 6.26 2.22 5.43
C VAL A 24 7.66 2.44 6.02
N ASP A 25 8.50 3.20 5.33
CA ASP A 25 9.85 3.52 5.79
C ASP A 25 9.81 4.28 7.12
N GLU A 26 8.92 5.25 7.27
CA GLU A 26 8.73 5.97 8.53
C GLU A 26 8.40 5.03 9.69
N THR A 27 7.48 4.09 9.46
CA THR A 27 7.11 3.10 10.49
C THR A 27 8.32 2.23 10.88
N HIS A 28 9.10 1.78 9.89
CA HIS A 28 10.31 0.97 10.13
C HIS A 28 11.35 1.77 10.89
N LEU A 29 11.63 3.01 10.46
CA LEU A 29 12.68 3.84 11.03
C LEU A 29 12.35 4.30 12.46
N LYS A 30 11.10 4.66 12.75
CA LYS A 30 10.67 5.02 14.12
C LYS A 30 10.80 3.83 15.08
N ARG A 31 10.45 2.62 14.64
CA ARG A 31 10.66 1.39 15.43
C ARG A 31 12.14 1.07 15.61
N PHE A 32 12.95 1.32 14.58
CA PHE A 32 14.40 1.13 14.67
C PHE A 32 15.05 2.11 15.63
N ALA A 33 14.60 3.38 15.68
CA ALA A 33 15.08 4.35 16.66
C ALA A 33 14.80 3.91 18.11
N ALA A 34 13.61 3.36 18.38
CA ALA A 34 13.27 2.80 19.69
C ALA A 34 14.18 1.60 20.03
N PHE A 35 14.42 0.70 19.07
CA PHE A 35 15.31 -0.44 19.21
C PHE A 35 16.75 -0.01 19.53
N LEU A 36 17.31 0.98 18.81
CA LEU A 36 18.64 1.52 19.09
C LEU A 36 18.71 2.13 20.49
N ALA A 37 17.65 2.82 20.94
CA ALA A 37 17.58 3.39 22.27
C ALA A 37 17.64 2.33 23.39
N GLU A 38 16.92 1.20 23.21
CA GLU A 38 16.98 0.05 24.13
C GLU A 38 18.39 -0.56 24.22
N ARG A 39 19.12 -0.54 23.10
CA ARG A 39 20.53 -1.03 23.01
C ARG A 39 21.57 0.00 23.45
N LYS A 40 21.14 1.23 23.79
CA LYS A 40 22.02 2.38 24.09
C LYS A 40 23.05 2.62 22.97
N ALA A 41 22.61 2.44 21.72
CA ALA A 41 23.45 2.58 20.54
C ALA A 41 23.20 3.94 19.87
N ASP A 42 24.28 4.71 19.70
CA ASP A 42 24.24 6.03 19.06
C ASP A 42 24.42 5.94 17.54
N TYR A 43 24.99 4.86 17.03
CA TYR A 43 25.30 4.67 15.63
C TYR A 43 24.60 3.44 15.07
N ILE A 44 24.32 3.48 13.77
CA ILE A 44 23.80 2.34 13.03
C ILE A 44 24.98 1.41 12.70
N THR A 45 24.90 0.16 13.14
CA THR A 45 25.82 -0.90 12.70
C THR A 45 25.07 -1.91 11.86
N THR A 46 25.79 -2.65 11.03
CA THR A 46 25.24 -3.74 10.21
C THR A 46 24.61 -4.83 11.07
N GLU A 47 25.24 -5.14 12.21
CA GLU A 47 24.74 -6.11 13.17
C GLU A 47 23.40 -5.68 13.78
N LEU A 48 23.30 -4.46 14.32
CA LEU A 48 22.05 -3.92 14.88
C LEU A 48 20.92 -3.84 13.85
N ALA A 49 21.27 -3.47 12.60
CA ALA A 49 20.30 -3.42 11.52
C ALA A 49 19.74 -4.81 11.19
N LEU A 50 20.63 -5.84 11.18
CA LEU A 50 20.24 -7.22 10.93
C LEU A 50 19.41 -7.80 12.10
N GLU A 51 19.85 -7.55 13.33
CA GLU A 51 19.12 -7.96 14.54
C GLU A 51 17.69 -7.39 14.55
N PHE A 52 17.54 -6.09 14.34
CA PHE A 52 16.22 -5.47 14.25
C PHE A 52 15.36 -6.05 13.13
N ALA A 53 15.96 -6.28 11.95
CA ALA A 53 15.20 -6.82 10.82
C ALA A 53 14.67 -8.22 11.13
N CYS A 54 15.41 -9.03 11.92
CA CYS A 54 15.08 -10.41 12.27
C CYS A 54 14.33 -10.57 13.61
N ALA A 55 14.28 -9.55 14.46
CA ALA A 55 13.75 -9.61 15.82
C ALA A 55 12.29 -10.09 15.92
N ASN A 56 11.50 -9.99 14.86
CA ASN A 56 10.12 -10.47 14.86
C ASN A 56 9.96 -11.67 13.91
N GLU A 57 9.82 -12.86 14.47
CA GLU A 57 9.67 -14.12 13.75
C GLU A 57 8.42 -14.18 12.86
N ARG A 58 7.34 -13.48 13.23
CA ARG A 58 6.10 -13.41 12.44
C ARG A 58 6.27 -12.64 11.13
N VAL A 59 7.36 -11.88 10.99
CA VAL A 59 7.67 -11.14 9.77
C VAL A 59 8.42 -12.04 8.79
N GLY A 60 7.78 -12.36 7.69
CA GLY A 60 8.40 -13.18 6.63
C GLY A 60 9.62 -12.49 6.00
N THR A 61 10.41 -13.27 5.24
CA THR A 61 11.69 -12.86 4.63
C THR A 61 11.59 -11.52 3.86
N VAL A 62 10.53 -11.33 3.08
CA VAL A 62 10.32 -10.08 2.31
C VAL A 62 10.18 -8.87 3.23
N GLY A 63 9.46 -9.01 4.34
CA GLY A 63 9.30 -7.93 5.32
C GLY A 63 10.61 -7.61 6.05
N ARG A 64 11.42 -8.62 6.39
CA ARG A 64 12.76 -8.45 6.99
C ARG A 64 13.69 -7.69 6.03
N ILE A 65 13.68 -8.05 4.75
CA ILE A 65 14.44 -7.33 3.70
C ILE A 65 13.93 -5.88 3.59
N GLY A 66 12.60 -5.66 3.62
CA GLY A 66 12.01 -4.32 3.58
C GLY A 66 12.52 -3.43 4.72
N ARG A 67 12.62 -3.96 5.95
CA ARG A 67 13.21 -3.24 7.10
C ARG A 67 14.66 -2.84 6.84
N LEU A 68 15.50 -3.77 6.35
CA LEU A 68 16.89 -3.48 6.00
C LEU A 68 17.02 -2.45 4.88
N VAL A 69 16.13 -2.45 3.90
CA VAL A 69 16.10 -1.45 2.82
C VAL A 69 15.83 -0.05 3.38
N SER A 70 14.85 0.08 4.29
CA SER A 70 14.54 1.35 4.96
C SER A 70 15.75 1.86 5.78
N ILE A 71 16.35 0.98 6.60
CA ILE A 71 17.53 1.33 7.42
C ILE A 71 18.71 1.71 6.52
N ARG A 72 18.97 0.98 5.46
CA ARG A 72 20.07 1.28 4.52
C ARG A 72 19.91 2.64 3.87
N GLY A 73 18.66 3.05 3.56
CA GLY A 73 18.37 4.38 3.03
C GLY A 73 18.76 5.49 4.02
N LEU A 74 18.40 5.33 5.29
CA LEU A 74 18.79 6.25 6.37
C LEU A 74 20.30 6.21 6.61
N ALA A 75 20.89 5.01 6.71
CA ALA A 75 22.29 4.83 6.98
C ALA A 75 23.20 5.50 5.94
N ARG A 76 22.85 5.44 4.64
CA ARG A 76 23.57 6.17 3.60
C ARG A 76 23.53 7.69 3.81
N HIS A 77 22.40 8.21 4.25
CA HIS A 77 22.24 9.63 4.52
C HIS A 77 23.10 10.06 5.70
N LEU A 78 23.05 9.31 6.80
CA LEU A 78 23.78 9.61 8.01
C LEU A 78 25.28 9.37 7.87
N HIS A 79 25.71 8.32 7.17
CA HIS A 79 27.12 8.03 6.89
C HIS A 79 27.84 9.17 6.14
N ALA A 80 27.14 9.89 5.28
CA ALA A 80 27.68 11.05 4.59
C ALA A 80 27.97 12.23 5.53
N ILE A 81 27.35 12.25 6.72
CA ILE A 81 27.52 13.29 7.73
C ILE A 81 28.48 12.79 8.83
N GLU A 82 28.29 11.58 9.31
CA GLU A 82 29.08 10.91 10.35
C GLU A 82 29.41 9.47 9.91
N PRO A 83 30.66 9.22 9.49
CA PRO A 83 31.10 7.92 8.96
C PRO A 83 31.00 6.74 9.93
N LYS A 84 30.76 6.98 11.22
CA LYS A 84 30.53 5.93 12.22
C LYS A 84 29.25 5.14 11.98
N HIS A 85 28.29 5.69 11.22
CA HIS A 85 27.12 4.93 10.79
C HIS A 85 27.54 3.96 9.66
N GLU A 86 27.41 2.67 9.89
CA GLU A 86 27.65 1.67 8.86
C GLU A 86 26.47 1.59 7.88
N ILE A 87 26.78 1.35 6.60
CA ILE A 87 25.77 1.09 5.57
C ILE A 87 25.60 -0.43 5.44
N PRO A 88 24.49 -1.03 5.93
CA PRO A 88 24.29 -2.47 5.83
C PRO A 88 24.35 -2.94 4.37
N PRO A 89 25.20 -3.92 4.02
CA PRO A 89 25.33 -4.38 2.64
C PRO A 89 24.04 -5.01 2.11
N THR A 90 23.94 -5.11 0.78
CA THR A 90 22.85 -5.83 0.15
C THR A 90 23.06 -7.33 0.25
N GLY A 91 21.98 -8.11 0.26
CA GLY A 91 22.06 -9.58 0.23
C GLY A 91 22.29 -10.26 1.59
N LEU A 92 22.28 -9.52 2.70
CA LEU A 92 22.42 -10.10 4.06
C LEU A 92 21.34 -11.15 4.36
N ILE A 93 20.13 -10.95 3.85
CA ILE A 93 19.04 -11.93 3.96
C ILE A 93 18.76 -12.49 2.57
N ARG A 94 18.97 -13.79 2.41
CA ARG A 94 18.68 -14.48 1.15
C ARG A 94 17.15 -14.60 1.00
N CYS A 95 16.64 -14.17 -0.15
CA CYS A 95 15.25 -14.40 -0.54
C CYS A 95 15.24 -15.29 -1.78
N GLY A 96 14.61 -16.44 -1.67
CA GLY A 96 14.31 -17.23 -2.86
C GLY A 96 13.38 -16.42 -3.78
N LYS A 97 13.84 -16.08 -4.98
CA LYS A 97 13.07 -15.33 -5.97
C LYS A 97 12.02 -16.23 -6.62
N THR A 98 11.05 -16.71 -5.87
CA THR A 98 9.87 -17.33 -6.45
C THR A 98 8.82 -16.26 -6.68
N ARG A 99 8.88 -15.63 -7.86
CA ARG A 99 7.76 -14.81 -8.31
C ARG A 99 6.61 -15.76 -8.63
N ALA A 100 5.55 -15.70 -7.81
CA ALA A 100 4.34 -16.47 -8.13
C ALA A 100 3.86 -16.13 -9.54
N LYS A 101 3.54 -17.16 -10.32
CA LYS A 101 2.96 -16.96 -11.65
C LYS A 101 1.62 -16.23 -11.50
N PRO A 102 1.36 -15.18 -12.29
CA PRO A 102 0.06 -14.52 -12.26
C PRO A 102 -1.05 -15.53 -12.58
N ARG A 103 -2.07 -15.58 -11.75
CA ARG A 103 -3.27 -16.35 -12.04
C ARG A 103 -4.22 -15.51 -12.88
N LEU A 104 -4.56 -16.00 -14.06
CA LEU A 104 -5.57 -15.40 -14.90
C LEU A 104 -6.93 -16.05 -14.56
N CYS A 105 -7.88 -15.22 -14.14
CA CYS A 105 -9.24 -15.69 -13.89
C CYS A 105 -9.99 -15.86 -15.20
N SER A 106 -10.57 -17.03 -15.43
CA SER A 106 -11.48 -17.30 -16.53
C SER A 106 -12.83 -16.58 -16.33
N LYS A 107 -13.60 -16.41 -17.40
CA LYS A 107 -14.96 -15.81 -17.29
C LYS A 107 -15.86 -16.54 -16.28
N PRO A 108 -15.93 -17.89 -16.23
CA PRO A 108 -16.72 -18.60 -15.22
C PRO A 108 -16.23 -18.38 -13.79
N GLU A 109 -14.90 -18.31 -13.57
CA GLU A 109 -14.34 -18.03 -12.25
C GLU A 109 -14.68 -16.61 -11.78
N LEU A 110 -14.60 -15.63 -12.68
CA LEU A 110 -15.00 -14.26 -12.38
C LEU A 110 -16.49 -14.18 -12.04
N SER A 111 -17.35 -14.83 -12.80
CA SER A 111 -18.80 -14.87 -12.51
C SER A 111 -19.09 -15.48 -11.14
N ARG A 112 -18.42 -16.58 -10.79
CA ARG A 112 -18.53 -17.18 -9.44
C ARG A 112 -18.03 -16.24 -8.34
N LEU A 113 -16.89 -15.57 -8.55
CA LEU A 113 -16.38 -14.58 -7.59
C LEU A 113 -17.38 -13.46 -7.34
N LEU A 114 -18.00 -12.92 -8.40
CA LEU A 114 -18.99 -11.85 -8.28
C LEU A 114 -20.28 -12.32 -7.60
N ALA A 115 -20.70 -13.56 -7.79
CA ALA A 115 -21.83 -14.15 -7.10
C ALA A 115 -21.51 -14.36 -5.61
N THR A 116 -20.40 -15.01 -5.29
CA THR A 116 -19.96 -15.25 -3.90
C THR A 116 -19.72 -13.96 -3.12
N ALA A 117 -19.35 -12.86 -3.80
CA ALA A 117 -19.20 -11.56 -3.15
C ALA A 117 -20.52 -11.04 -2.53
N LEU A 118 -21.68 -11.47 -3.06
CA LEU A 118 -22.99 -11.13 -2.51
C LEU A 118 -23.37 -11.96 -1.28
N ASP A 119 -22.74 -13.14 -1.11
CA ASP A 119 -23.02 -14.04 0.01
C ASP A 119 -22.19 -13.69 1.26
N VAL A 120 -21.30 -12.68 1.14
CA VAL A 120 -20.50 -12.21 2.29
C VAL A 120 -21.42 -11.61 3.34
N ASP A 121 -21.24 -12.02 4.59
CA ASP A 121 -22.03 -11.52 5.72
C ASP A 121 -21.98 -9.98 5.81
N ALA A 122 -23.17 -9.40 5.89
CA ALA A 122 -23.40 -7.96 5.89
C ALA A 122 -23.52 -7.37 7.32
N THR A 123 -23.38 -8.20 8.36
CA THR A 123 -23.66 -7.82 9.77
C THR A 123 -22.82 -6.63 10.24
N GLU A 124 -21.53 -6.56 9.84
CA GLU A 124 -20.61 -5.50 10.29
C GLU A 124 -20.80 -4.15 9.55
N THR A 125 -21.48 -4.12 8.41
CA THR A 125 -21.57 -2.94 7.54
C THR A 125 -22.99 -2.61 7.11
N ARG A 126 -24.00 -3.00 7.92
CA ARG A 126 -25.43 -2.75 7.65
C ARG A 126 -25.87 -3.10 6.22
N GLY A 127 -25.30 -4.15 5.64
CA GLY A 127 -25.72 -4.69 4.35
C GLY A 127 -25.06 -4.09 3.10
N LEU A 128 -24.17 -3.10 3.20
CA LEU A 128 -23.51 -2.52 2.02
C LEU A 128 -22.29 -3.33 1.52
N ARG A 129 -21.63 -4.07 2.42
CA ARG A 129 -20.37 -4.78 2.13
C ARG A 129 -20.44 -5.74 0.92
N PRO A 130 -21.45 -6.60 0.79
CA PRO A 130 -21.59 -7.49 -0.38
C PRO A 130 -21.58 -6.72 -1.70
N TRP A 131 -22.39 -5.68 -1.79
CA TRP A 131 -22.50 -4.84 -2.98
C TRP A 131 -21.21 -4.07 -3.28
N THR A 132 -20.50 -3.64 -2.25
CA THR A 132 -19.20 -2.97 -2.38
C THR A 132 -18.17 -3.94 -2.98
N LEU A 133 -18.10 -5.16 -2.46
CA LEU A 133 -17.16 -6.18 -2.95
C LEU A 133 -17.48 -6.59 -4.39
N GLN A 134 -18.73 -6.86 -4.70
CA GLN A 134 -19.15 -7.21 -6.06
C GLN A 134 -18.80 -6.11 -7.06
N THR A 135 -19.15 -4.85 -6.72
CA THR A 135 -18.86 -3.70 -7.60
C THR A 135 -17.37 -3.48 -7.75
N LEU A 136 -16.59 -3.60 -6.67
CA LEU A 136 -15.14 -3.46 -6.69
C LEU A 136 -14.49 -4.52 -7.58
N PHE A 137 -14.83 -5.79 -7.39
CA PHE A 137 -14.24 -6.88 -8.19
C PHE A 137 -14.63 -6.77 -9.68
N GLY A 138 -15.90 -6.44 -9.97
CA GLY A 138 -16.34 -6.19 -11.33
C GLY A 138 -15.57 -5.03 -11.98
N LEU A 139 -15.43 -3.92 -11.28
CA LEU A 139 -14.69 -2.76 -11.76
C LEU A 139 -13.21 -3.07 -12.02
N LEU A 140 -12.55 -3.80 -11.11
CA LEU A 140 -11.16 -4.25 -11.30
C LEU A 140 -11.02 -5.15 -12.53
N ALA A 141 -11.96 -6.07 -12.72
CA ALA A 141 -11.94 -7.01 -13.84
C ALA A 141 -12.07 -6.31 -15.21
N VAL A 142 -12.93 -5.31 -15.33
CA VAL A 142 -13.18 -4.63 -16.62
C VAL A 142 -12.19 -3.50 -16.91
N THR A 143 -11.54 -2.90 -15.89
CA THR A 143 -10.69 -1.74 -16.10
C THR A 143 -9.20 -2.02 -15.90
N GLY A 144 -8.84 -3.14 -15.25
CA GLY A 144 -7.46 -3.46 -14.89
C GLY A 144 -6.80 -2.40 -13.99
N MET A 145 -7.58 -1.57 -13.27
CA MET A 145 -7.00 -0.56 -12.38
C MET A 145 -6.46 -1.19 -11.10
N ARG A 146 -5.52 -0.50 -10.44
CA ARG A 146 -5.04 -0.96 -9.13
C ARG A 146 -6.14 -0.83 -8.07
N VAL A 147 -6.22 -1.80 -7.17
CA VAL A 147 -7.23 -1.85 -6.10
C VAL A 147 -7.30 -0.54 -5.31
N GLY A 148 -6.18 0.05 -4.92
CA GLY A 148 -6.17 1.34 -4.22
C GLY A 148 -6.74 2.51 -5.04
N LYS A 149 -6.77 2.42 -6.37
CA LYS A 149 -7.40 3.43 -7.24
C LYS A 149 -8.89 3.21 -7.39
N ALA A 150 -9.33 1.95 -7.41
CA ALA A 150 -10.75 1.63 -7.39
C ALA A 150 -11.41 2.06 -6.06
N ILE A 151 -10.75 1.82 -4.93
CA ILE A 151 -11.22 2.25 -3.60
C ILE A 151 -11.25 3.78 -3.47
N ALA A 152 -10.24 4.47 -4.03
CA ALA A 152 -10.15 5.94 -3.99
C ALA A 152 -11.01 6.66 -5.04
N LEU A 153 -11.75 5.93 -5.89
CA LEU A 153 -12.60 6.51 -6.94
C LEU A 153 -13.74 7.30 -6.30
N ARG A 154 -13.87 8.55 -6.71
CA ARG A 154 -14.95 9.44 -6.25
C ARG A 154 -16.06 9.50 -7.29
N ARG A 155 -17.27 9.90 -6.86
CA ARG A 155 -18.40 10.11 -7.76
C ARG A 155 -18.09 11.16 -8.84
N SER A 156 -17.34 12.20 -8.49
CA SER A 156 -16.87 13.25 -9.42
C SER A 156 -15.83 12.76 -10.45
N ASP A 157 -15.28 11.57 -10.26
CA ASP A 157 -14.34 10.96 -11.21
C ASP A 157 -15.06 10.14 -12.29
N VAL A 158 -16.38 10.02 -12.22
CA VAL A 158 -17.22 9.27 -13.18
C VAL A 158 -17.97 10.25 -14.06
N ASN A 159 -17.63 10.28 -15.35
CA ASN A 159 -18.48 10.93 -16.34
C ASN A 159 -19.60 9.95 -16.73
N TRP A 160 -20.81 10.23 -16.26
CA TRP A 160 -21.96 9.36 -16.41
C TRP A 160 -22.61 9.42 -17.80
N GLU A 161 -22.31 10.46 -18.58
CA GLU A 161 -22.82 10.66 -19.94
C GLU A 161 -21.94 9.92 -20.93
N ASP A 162 -20.65 10.21 -20.91
CA ASP A 162 -19.68 9.64 -21.87
C ASP A 162 -19.16 8.25 -21.46
N GLY A 163 -19.46 7.80 -20.25
CA GLY A 163 -18.98 6.49 -19.79
C GLY A 163 -17.48 6.45 -19.53
N VAL A 164 -16.92 7.49 -18.94
CA VAL A 164 -15.48 7.61 -18.73
C VAL A 164 -15.16 7.75 -17.25
N LEU A 165 -14.18 6.98 -16.77
CA LEU A 165 -13.63 7.09 -15.41
C LEU A 165 -12.31 7.86 -15.46
N THR A 166 -12.16 8.88 -14.59
CA THR A 166 -10.92 9.62 -14.41
C THR A 166 -10.14 9.02 -13.24
N ILE A 167 -9.05 8.30 -13.50
CA ILE A 167 -8.19 7.72 -12.47
C ILE A 167 -7.08 8.71 -12.14
N ARG A 168 -7.17 9.33 -10.96
CA ARG A 168 -6.21 10.36 -10.51
C ARG A 168 -5.00 9.76 -9.81
N GLY A 169 -3.85 10.43 -9.91
CA GLY A 169 -2.64 10.12 -9.15
C GLY A 169 -2.13 8.69 -9.39
N GLY A 170 -2.05 8.24 -10.63
CA GLY A 170 -1.42 6.99 -11.02
C GLY A 170 0.09 6.96 -10.69
N LYS A 171 0.83 5.99 -11.26
CA LYS A 171 2.29 5.91 -11.11
C LYS A 171 2.90 7.23 -11.64
N PHE A 172 3.77 7.85 -10.84
CA PHE A 172 4.38 9.17 -11.10
C PHE A 172 3.37 10.35 -11.16
N GLY A 173 2.26 10.27 -10.40
CA GLY A 173 1.28 11.36 -10.33
C GLY A 173 0.38 11.51 -11.56
N LYS A 174 0.57 10.72 -12.61
CA LYS A 174 -0.19 10.82 -13.86
C LYS A 174 -1.64 10.40 -13.67
N SER A 175 -2.58 11.16 -14.23
CA SER A 175 -3.99 10.80 -14.34
C SER A 175 -4.27 10.16 -15.69
N ARG A 176 -5.26 9.27 -15.75
CA ARG A 176 -5.71 8.64 -17.00
C ARG A 176 -7.23 8.53 -17.06
N MET A 177 -7.77 8.63 -18.24
CA MET A 177 -9.16 8.33 -18.53
C MET A 177 -9.31 6.86 -18.95
N VAL A 178 -10.37 6.21 -18.48
CA VAL A 178 -10.70 4.82 -18.80
C VAL A 178 -12.15 4.76 -19.24
N PRO A 179 -12.42 4.50 -20.52
CA PRO A 179 -13.78 4.29 -20.98
C PRO A 179 -14.33 2.99 -20.41
N VAL A 180 -15.60 2.98 -20.06
CA VAL A 180 -16.30 1.78 -19.57
C VAL A 180 -17.60 1.58 -20.33
N HIS A 181 -17.95 0.32 -20.51
CA HIS A 181 -19.19 -0.04 -21.20
C HIS A 181 -20.44 0.37 -20.41
N GLY A 182 -21.55 0.63 -21.08
CA GLY A 182 -22.80 1.04 -20.44
C GLY A 182 -23.33 0.12 -19.36
N THR A 183 -23.08 -1.19 -19.46
CA THR A 183 -23.41 -2.16 -18.41
C THR A 183 -22.63 -1.91 -17.12
N THR A 184 -21.36 -1.54 -17.21
CA THR A 184 -20.52 -1.19 -16.05
C THR A 184 -21.02 0.09 -15.41
N LEU A 185 -21.40 1.10 -16.21
CA LEU A 185 -22.01 2.33 -15.70
C LEU A 185 -23.33 2.06 -14.96
N LYS A 186 -24.15 1.17 -15.48
CA LYS A 186 -25.40 0.77 -14.81
C LYS A 186 -25.11 0.20 -13.42
N VAL A 187 -24.16 -0.75 -13.31
CA VAL A 187 -23.77 -1.33 -12.02
C VAL A 187 -23.22 -0.26 -11.06
N LEU A 188 -22.40 0.66 -11.54
CA LEU A 188 -21.89 1.76 -10.73
C LEU A 188 -23.00 2.70 -10.26
N ARG A 189 -23.99 3.02 -11.11
CA ARG A 189 -25.17 3.82 -10.71
C ARG A 189 -25.99 3.12 -9.63
N ASP A 190 -26.24 1.82 -9.79
CA ASP A 190 -27.02 1.03 -8.84
C ASP A 190 -26.28 0.95 -7.48
N TYR A 191 -24.96 0.76 -7.49
CA TYR A 191 -24.15 0.81 -6.28
C TYR A 191 -24.20 2.20 -5.62
N ALA A 192 -24.04 3.28 -6.40
CA ALA A 192 -24.08 4.63 -5.88
C ALA A 192 -25.43 4.94 -5.19
N ARG A 193 -26.56 4.52 -5.79
CA ARG A 193 -27.90 4.66 -5.21
C ARG A 193 -28.05 3.90 -3.89
N ARG A 194 -27.54 2.65 -3.83
CA ARG A 194 -27.57 1.84 -2.60
C ARG A 194 -26.74 2.48 -1.49
N ARG A 195 -25.52 2.92 -1.82
CA ARG A 195 -24.66 3.61 -0.88
C ARG A 195 -25.26 4.90 -0.37
N ASP A 196 -25.83 5.72 -1.25
CA ASP A 196 -26.44 7.01 -0.88
C ASP A 196 -27.66 6.80 0.04
N ARG A 197 -28.44 5.75 -0.18
CA ARG A 197 -29.55 5.36 0.72
C ARG A 197 -28.98 4.93 2.08
N HIS A 198 -28.01 4.03 2.09
CA HIS A 198 -27.40 3.53 3.30
C HIS A 198 -26.78 4.65 4.17
N LEU A 199 -26.13 5.66 3.56
CA LEU A 199 -25.55 6.79 4.27
C LEU A 199 -26.58 7.81 4.81
N ARG A 200 -27.82 7.78 4.31
CA ARG A 200 -28.92 8.62 4.83
C ARG A 200 -29.66 7.99 5.99
N GLU A 201 -29.65 6.66 6.06
CA GLU A 201 -30.36 5.87 7.07
C GLU A 201 -29.47 5.55 8.29
N GLY A 202 -28.19 5.92 8.29
CA GLY A 202 -27.18 5.71 9.34
C GLY A 202 -26.66 6.98 9.93
#